data_3b7744847aa359b565c7b1d4eff65a7c
#
_entry.id   3b7744847aa359b565c7b1d4eff65a7c
#
_cell.length_a   1.000
_cell.length_b   1.000
_cell.length_c   1.000
_cell.angle_alpha   90.00
_cell.angle_beta   90.00
_cell.angle_gamma   90.00
#
_symmetry.space_group_name_H-M   'P 1'
#
loop_
_entity.id
_entity.type
_entity.pdbx_description
1 polymer ?
#
loop_
_entity_poly.entity_id
_entity_poly.type
_entity_poly.pdbx_seq_one_letter_code
_entity_poly.pdbx_strand_id
1 'polypeptide(L)'
;METASDHAPESIAALQAQLADARAALDVKNAELAVAKAQNADDLATITHQNLVIFKLQNELRGWRSERQSRLLDQKEFEFEEIEATATEDELISQALAAKTTNVAGFERKKPVKKPFPDHLPRERVLVPSPVVCGCCGGDRLRKLGEDITESLDVIPRQFRVLQYVREKFSCRDCEKISQAPAPFHAIPRAWASPSLLAMILVEKFGQHKPLNRQLDQYRNEGVDISISTAADAVGACCATLKPLISALERHVFAAERLHGDDTTIPVQARGHTITGRIWGYVRDDKPFGGTSPPAAMFYYSRDRTEEHPLLHLKTWTGLFQADAYAGYNKLYLPARQPGPIYEAACWVHARRPFFAVADYEAAARRKAEGK
;
A
#
# COMPACT_ATOMS: atom_id res chain seq x y z
N MET A 1 42.25 -55.42 63.29
CA MET A 1 43.19 -55.69 62.15
C MET A 1 42.36 -55.72 60.88
N GLU A 2 42.24 -54.57 60.26
CA GLU A 2 41.51 -54.38 58.99
C GLU A 2 42.49 -53.86 57.97
N THR A 3 42.61 -54.56 56.92
CA THR A 3 43.53 -54.30 55.83
C THR A 3 43.03 -53.07 55.00
N ALA A 4 43.80 -52.05 55.00
CA ALA A 4 43.60 -50.89 54.07
C ALA A 4 43.83 -51.40 52.67
N SER A 5 42.81 -51.24 51.82
CA SER A 5 42.89 -51.53 50.38
C SER A 5 43.75 -50.42 49.75
N ASP A 6 44.87 -50.86 49.21
CA ASP A 6 45.84 -50.08 48.45
C ASP A 6 45.24 -49.74 47.06
N HIS A 7 44.70 -48.53 46.94
CA HIS A 7 44.42 -48.02 45.61
C HIS A 7 45.69 -47.39 45.06
N ALA A 8 46.32 -48.09 44.15
CA ALA A 8 47.45 -47.56 43.40
C ALA A 8 46.99 -46.29 42.63
N PRO A 9 47.78 -45.20 42.68
CA PRO A 9 47.45 -43.99 41.92
C PRO A 9 47.48 -44.32 40.43
N GLU A 10 46.33 -44.15 39.77
CA GLU A 10 46.28 -44.19 38.30
C GLU A 10 47.37 -43.27 37.75
N SER A 11 48.18 -43.73 36.83
CA SER A 11 49.27 -42.92 36.29
C SER A 11 48.69 -41.69 35.59
N ILE A 12 49.33 -40.53 35.76
CA ILE A 12 48.91 -39.27 35.10
C ILE A 12 48.67 -39.47 33.60
N ALA A 13 49.45 -40.34 32.95
CA ALA A 13 49.30 -40.68 31.55
C ALA A 13 47.98 -41.42 31.24
N ALA A 14 47.52 -42.30 32.14
CA ALA A 14 46.22 -42.99 31.96
C ALA A 14 45.03 -42.02 32.14
N LEU A 15 45.10 -41.10 33.08
CA LEU A 15 44.09 -40.06 33.26
C LEU A 15 44.07 -39.07 32.08
N GLN A 16 45.20 -38.72 31.51
CA GLN A 16 45.32 -37.89 30.33
C GLN A 16 44.72 -38.58 29.09
N ALA A 17 44.94 -39.89 28.89
CA ALA A 17 44.32 -40.66 27.83
C ALA A 17 42.79 -40.75 27.97
N GLN A 18 42.28 -41.02 29.18
CA GLN A 18 40.83 -41.02 29.44
C GLN A 18 40.21 -39.63 29.22
N LEU A 19 40.89 -38.55 29.54
CA LEU A 19 40.44 -37.20 29.30
C LEU A 19 40.40 -36.87 27.78
N ALA A 20 41.37 -37.35 27.01
CA ALA A 20 41.40 -37.17 25.58
C ALA A 20 40.25 -37.94 24.90
N ASP A 21 40.00 -39.18 25.33
CA ASP A 21 38.88 -40.02 24.83
C ASP A 21 37.52 -39.40 25.17
N ALA A 22 37.37 -38.90 26.42
CA ALA A 22 36.16 -38.20 26.84
C ALA A 22 35.90 -36.92 26.04
N ARG A 23 36.94 -36.15 25.73
CA ARG A 23 36.85 -34.95 24.87
C ARG A 23 36.43 -35.32 23.46
N ALA A 24 37.03 -36.32 22.85
CA ALA A 24 36.68 -36.79 21.53
C ALA A 24 35.23 -37.29 21.47
N ALA A 25 34.78 -38.03 22.49
CA ALA A 25 33.37 -38.43 22.60
C ALA A 25 32.41 -37.26 22.75
N LEU A 26 32.79 -36.21 23.51
CA LEU A 26 32.02 -35.00 23.67
C LEU A 26 31.90 -34.19 22.35
N ASP A 27 33.00 -34.13 21.60
CA ASP A 27 33.00 -33.43 20.29
C ASP A 27 32.08 -34.13 19.29
N VAL A 28 32.09 -35.48 19.26
CA VAL A 28 31.16 -36.27 18.43
C VAL A 28 29.71 -35.99 18.86
N LYS A 29 29.41 -35.99 20.15
CA LYS A 29 28.05 -35.72 20.66
C LYS A 29 27.60 -34.30 20.41
N ASN A 30 28.48 -33.32 20.48
CA ASN A 30 28.18 -31.94 20.13
C ASN A 30 27.86 -31.77 18.63
N ALA A 31 28.59 -32.51 17.77
CA ALA A 31 28.31 -32.53 16.32
C ALA A 31 26.93 -33.16 16.03
N GLU A 32 26.62 -34.30 16.63
CA GLU A 32 25.30 -34.97 16.53
C GLU A 32 24.18 -34.03 17.03
N LEU A 33 24.38 -33.32 18.12
CA LEU A 33 23.42 -32.36 18.68
C LEU A 33 23.22 -31.16 17.76
N ALA A 34 24.27 -30.65 17.12
CA ALA A 34 24.19 -29.60 16.15
C ALA A 34 23.35 -29.98 14.92
N VAL A 35 23.58 -31.19 14.40
CA VAL A 35 22.79 -31.75 13.29
C VAL A 35 21.32 -31.92 13.70
N ALA A 36 21.03 -32.48 14.86
CA ALA A 36 19.66 -32.65 15.34
C ALA A 36 18.94 -31.33 15.56
N LYS A 37 19.63 -30.29 16.05
CA LYS A 37 19.07 -28.92 16.18
C LYS A 37 18.76 -28.30 14.83
N ALA A 38 19.64 -28.50 13.83
CA ALA A 38 19.40 -28.02 12.48
C ALA A 38 18.19 -28.70 11.86
N GLN A 39 18.06 -30.03 12.02
CA GLN A 39 16.92 -30.81 11.55
C GLN A 39 15.60 -30.33 12.20
N ASN A 40 15.59 -30.15 13.52
CA ASN A 40 14.41 -29.63 14.22
C ASN A 40 13.97 -28.22 13.75
N ALA A 41 14.93 -27.36 13.45
CA ALA A 41 14.62 -26.02 12.92
C ALA A 41 13.94 -26.11 11.54
N ASP A 42 14.39 -27.04 10.71
CA ASP A 42 13.86 -27.31 9.38
C ASP A 42 12.45 -27.93 9.43
N ASP A 43 12.27 -28.92 10.32
CA ASP A 43 10.97 -29.55 10.52
C ASP A 43 9.94 -28.51 11.03
N LEU A 44 10.35 -27.59 11.92
CA LEU A 44 9.51 -26.49 12.40
C LEU A 44 9.12 -25.52 11.26
N ALA A 45 10.05 -25.19 10.38
CA ALA A 45 9.77 -24.35 9.22
C ALA A 45 8.77 -25.06 8.26
N THR A 46 8.96 -26.35 8.01
CA THR A 46 8.06 -27.16 7.18
C THR A 46 6.66 -27.26 7.79
N ILE A 47 6.54 -27.51 9.09
CA ILE A 47 5.27 -27.57 9.81
C ILE A 47 4.57 -26.21 9.75
N THR A 48 5.31 -25.11 9.90
CA THR A 48 4.76 -23.74 9.83
C THR A 48 4.20 -23.46 8.43
N HIS A 49 4.94 -23.85 7.39
CA HIS A 49 4.48 -23.74 6.01
C HIS A 49 3.21 -24.56 5.74
N GLN A 50 3.21 -25.84 6.14
CA GLN A 50 2.04 -26.71 5.96
C GLN A 50 0.81 -26.20 6.70
N ASN A 51 0.96 -25.71 7.92
CA ASN A 51 -0.13 -25.11 8.69
C ASN A 51 -0.72 -23.88 7.99
N LEU A 52 0.09 -23.09 7.33
CA LEU A 52 -0.37 -21.94 6.56
C LEU A 52 -1.14 -22.35 5.30
N VAL A 53 -0.65 -23.33 4.56
CA VAL A 53 -1.38 -23.90 3.40
C VAL A 53 -2.73 -24.46 3.83
N ILE A 54 -2.77 -25.21 4.93
CA ILE A 54 -4.02 -25.74 5.52
C ILE A 54 -4.97 -24.59 5.89
N PHE A 55 -4.45 -23.53 6.49
CA PHE A 55 -5.24 -22.34 6.86
C PHE A 55 -5.77 -21.59 5.64
N LYS A 56 -4.95 -21.41 4.57
CA LYS A 56 -5.40 -20.84 3.29
C LYS A 56 -6.55 -21.68 2.68
N LEU A 57 -6.37 -22.99 2.58
CA LEU A 57 -7.39 -23.92 2.06
C LEU A 57 -8.67 -23.95 2.89
N GLN A 58 -8.55 -23.90 4.22
CA GLN A 58 -9.72 -23.82 5.11
C GLN A 58 -10.50 -22.50 4.94
N ASN A 59 -9.81 -21.38 4.68
CA ASN A 59 -10.44 -20.10 4.42
C ASN A 59 -11.13 -20.05 3.05
N GLU A 60 -10.54 -20.64 2.02
CA GLU A 60 -11.17 -20.78 0.71
C GLU A 60 -12.47 -21.62 0.79
N LEU A 61 -12.47 -22.70 1.56
CA LEU A 61 -13.63 -23.57 1.76
C LEU A 61 -14.75 -22.93 2.62
N ARG A 62 -14.41 -22.07 3.56
CA ARG A 62 -15.37 -21.47 4.51
C ARG A 62 -15.91 -20.11 4.10
N GLY A 63 -15.33 -19.49 3.07
CA GLY A 63 -15.62 -18.11 2.68
C GLY A 63 -15.19 -17.09 3.76
N TRP A 64 -14.87 -15.89 3.33
CA TRP A 64 -14.38 -14.80 4.18
C TRP A 64 -15.43 -14.36 5.21
N ARG A 65 -15.36 -14.85 6.45
CA ARG A 65 -16.31 -14.52 7.51
C ARG A 65 -15.76 -13.68 8.66
N SER A 66 -14.47 -13.32 8.69
CA SER A 66 -13.90 -12.59 9.82
C SER A 66 -12.72 -11.70 9.43
N GLU A 67 -12.83 -10.38 9.70
CA GLU A 67 -11.74 -9.39 9.50
C GLU A 67 -10.48 -9.68 10.34
N ARG A 68 -10.61 -10.40 11.46
CA ARG A 68 -9.49 -10.81 12.30
C ARG A 68 -8.59 -11.84 11.61
N GLN A 69 -9.21 -12.72 10.81
CA GLN A 69 -8.48 -13.72 10.02
C GLN A 69 -7.82 -13.10 8.80
N SER A 70 -8.44 -12.05 8.20
CA SER A 70 -7.82 -11.27 7.12
C SER A 70 -6.53 -10.59 7.59
N ARG A 71 -6.53 -9.91 8.74
CA ARG A 71 -5.32 -9.25 9.28
C ARG A 71 -4.20 -10.22 9.62
N LEU A 72 -4.55 -11.43 10.09
CA LEU A 72 -3.56 -12.47 10.38
C LEU A 72 -2.97 -13.07 9.08
N LEU A 73 -3.77 -13.12 8.01
CA LEU A 73 -3.32 -13.50 6.66
C LEU A 73 -2.41 -12.41 6.08
N ASP A 74 -2.82 -11.14 6.16
CA ASP A 74 -2.02 -10.01 5.68
C ASP A 74 -0.66 -9.95 6.38
N GLN A 75 -0.64 -10.19 7.71
CA GLN A 75 0.61 -10.25 8.48
C GLN A 75 1.48 -11.44 8.09
N LYS A 76 0.87 -12.58 7.76
CA LYS A 76 1.57 -13.76 7.24
C LYS A 76 1.96 -13.63 5.77
N GLU A 77 1.20 -12.91 4.95
CA GLU A 77 1.57 -12.55 3.58
C GLU A 77 2.81 -11.65 3.56
N PHE A 78 2.94 -10.69 4.46
CA PHE A 78 4.17 -9.90 4.60
C PHE A 78 5.39 -10.77 4.96
N GLU A 79 5.24 -11.75 5.84
CA GLU A 79 6.31 -12.73 6.13
C GLU A 79 6.63 -13.59 4.89
N PHE A 80 5.64 -13.84 4.01
CA PHE A 80 5.82 -14.60 2.77
C PHE A 80 6.34 -13.76 1.61
N GLU A 81 5.91 -12.50 1.47
CA GLU A 81 6.52 -11.57 0.51
C GLU A 81 8.03 -11.41 0.77
N GLU A 82 8.43 -11.47 2.04
CA GLU A 82 9.84 -11.49 2.43
C GLU A 82 10.55 -12.80 1.98
N ILE A 83 9.82 -13.92 1.92
CA ILE A 83 10.31 -15.21 1.43
C ILE A 83 10.22 -15.30 -0.11
N GLU A 84 9.13 -14.85 -0.75
CA GLU A 84 8.97 -14.78 -2.21
C GLU A 84 9.91 -13.78 -2.87
N ALA A 85 10.24 -12.69 -2.18
CA ALA A 85 11.27 -11.75 -2.65
C ALA A 85 12.68 -12.39 -2.74
N THR A 86 12.85 -13.61 -2.21
CA THR A 86 14.06 -14.43 -2.39
C THR A 86 13.97 -15.42 -3.55
N ALA A 87 12.78 -15.60 -4.18
CA ALA A 87 12.61 -16.44 -5.35
C ALA A 87 13.19 -15.76 -6.60
N THR A 88 13.84 -16.51 -7.47
CA THR A 88 14.43 -16.01 -8.70
C THR A 88 13.35 -15.55 -9.69
N GLU A 89 13.66 -14.53 -10.51
CA GLU A 89 12.76 -13.96 -11.53
C GLU A 89 12.15 -15.03 -12.46
N ASP A 90 12.89 -16.10 -12.74
CA ASP A 90 12.45 -17.24 -13.58
C ASP A 90 11.33 -18.06 -12.95
N GLU A 91 11.30 -18.21 -11.62
CA GLU A 91 10.23 -18.91 -10.91
C GLU A 91 8.92 -18.10 -10.89
N LEU A 92 9.02 -16.77 -10.75
CA LEU A 92 7.87 -15.87 -10.83
C LEU A 92 7.25 -15.84 -12.24
N ILE A 93 8.08 -15.88 -13.29
CA ILE A 93 7.63 -15.96 -14.68
C ILE A 93 6.93 -17.30 -14.96
N SER A 94 7.45 -18.41 -14.45
CA SER A 94 6.84 -19.73 -14.65
C SER A 94 5.48 -19.87 -13.94
N GLN A 95 5.30 -19.25 -12.76
CA GLN A 95 4.03 -19.20 -12.06
C GLN A 95 3.01 -18.28 -12.75
N ALA A 96 3.45 -17.14 -13.28
CA ALA A 96 2.60 -16.22 -14.04
C ALA A 96 2.08 -16.85 -15.35
N LEU A 97 2.89 -17.68 -16.01
CA LEU A 97 2.49 -18.44 -17.20
C LEU A 97 1.51 -19.58 -16.90
N ALA A 98 1.55 -20.15 -15.69
CA ALA A 98 0.64 -21.20 -15.25
C ALA A 98 -0.74 -20.70 -14.80
N ALA A 99 -0.88 -19.39 -14.48
CA ALA A 99 -2.14 -18.79 -14.10
C ALA A 99 -3.11 -18.74 -15.29
N LYS A 100 -4.15 -19.57 -15.27
CA LYS A 100 -5.22 -19.60 -16.29
C LYS A 100 -5.95 -18.26 -16.31
N THR A 101 -5.80 -17.50 -17.39
CA THR A 101 -6.60 -16.29 -17.67
C THR A 101 -8.03 -16.68 -18.00
N THR A 102 -8.98 -16.25 -17.18
CA THR A 102 -10.41 -16.36 -17.48
C THR A 102 -10.80 -15.20 -18.40
N ASN A 103 -11.20 -15.49 -19.64
CA ASN A 103 -11.73 -14.50 -20.57
C ASN A 103 -13.12 -14.04 -20.12
N VAL A 104 -13.25 -12.76 -19.72
CA VAL A 104 -14.53 -12.12 -19.41
C VAL A 104 -15.02 -11.37 -20.64
N ALA A 105 -16.22 -11.73 -21.13
CA ALA A 105 -16.84 -11.05 -22.27
C ALA A 105 -17.04 -9.55 -21.99
N GLY A 106 -16.65 -8.70 -22.95
CA GLY A 106 -16.83 -7.26 -22.83
C GLY A 106 -18.32 -6.88 -22.79
N PHE A 107 -18.70 -6.00 -21.85
CA PHE A 107 -20.06 -5.45 -21.79
C PHE A 107 -20.06 -3.96 -22.11
N GLU A 108 -21.12 -3.48 -22.80
CA GLU A 108 -21.30 -2.06 -23.05
C GLU A 108 -21.83 -1.34 -21.81
N ARG A 109 -21.13 -0.27 -21.39
CA ARG A 109 -21.57 0.59 -20.28
C ARG A 109 -22.76 1.46 -20.76
N LYS A 110 -23.96 1.18 -20.24
CA LYS A 110 -25.06 2.15 -20.34
C LYS A 110 -24.75 3.36 -19.45
N LYS A 111 -25.01 4.58 -19.96
CA LYS A 111 -24.84 5.81 -19.17
C LYS A 111 -25.71 5.72 -17.91
N PRO A 112 -25.17 5.89 -16.69
CA PRO A 112 -25.94 5.78 -15.48
C PRO A 112 -26.99 6.91 -15.42
N VAL A 113 -28.25 6.55 -15.23
CA VAL A 113 -29.32 7.50 -14.94
C VAL A 113 -29.20 7.90 -13.47
N LYS A 114 -29.06 9.21 -13.20
CA LYS A 114 -28.97 9.74 -11.82
C LYS A 114 -30.31 9.48 -11.13
N LYS A 115 -30.32 8.56 -10.17
CA LYS A 115 -31.50 8.34 -9.31
C LYS A 115 -31.56 9.45 -8.24
N PRO A 116 -32.74 9.97 -7.92
CA PRO A 116 -32.92 10.92 -6.82
C PRO A 116 -32.51 10.24 -5.49
N PHE A 117 -32.12 11.05 -4.52
CA PHE A 117 -31.84 10.53 -3.19
C PHE A 117 -33.14 10.03 -2.53
N PRO A 118 -33.06 8.93 -1.73
CA PRO A 118 -34.24 8.36 -1.08
C PRO A 118 -35.01 9.37 -0.22
N ASP A 119 -36.34 9.34 -0.28
CA ASP A 119 -37.20 10.31 0.42
C ASP A 119 -37.16 10.16 1.95
N HIS A 120 -36.82 8.98 2.47
CA HIS A 120 -36.72 8.72 3.90
C HIS A 120 -35.50 9.36 4.58
N LEU A 121 -34.51 9.88 3.82
CA LEU A 121 -33.35 10.54 4.40
C LEU A 121 -33.72 11.97 4.82
N PRO A 122 -33.32 12.41 6.03
CA PRO A 122 -33.54 13.79 6.45
C PRO A 122 -32.83 14.77 5.54
N ARG A 123 -33.52 15.85 5.15
CA ARG A 123 -32.98 16.90 4.31
C ARG A 123 -32.74 18.14 5.15
N GLU A 124 -31.49 18.57 5.23
CA GLU A 124 -31.10 19.83 5.86
C GLU A 124 -30.93 20.89 4.78
N ARG A 125 -31.64 22.02 4.95
CA ARG A 125 -31.63 23.12 4.00
C ARG A 125 -30.54 24.12 4.40
N VAL A 126 -29.48 24.21 3.62
CA VAL A 126 -28.37 25.15 3.81
C VAL A 126 -28.56 26.34 2.86
N LEU A 127 -28.86 27.50 3.41
CA LEU A 127 -28.99 28.72 2.63
C LEU A 127 -27.61 29.28 2.32
N VAL A 128 -27.33 29.46 1.03
CA VAL A 128 -26.13 30.15 0.58
C VAL A 128 -26.40 31.66 0.62
N PRO A 129 -25.51 32.49 1.21
CA PRO A 129 -25.73 33.93 1.32
C PRO A 129 -26.03 34.56 -0.05
N SER A 130 -27.13 35.30 -0.13
CA SER A 130 -27.55 35.98 -1.35
C SER A 130 -26.67 37.22 -1.60
N PRO A 131 -26.48 37.65 -2.86
CA PRO A 131 -25.82 38.90 -3.14
C PRO A 131 -26.65 40.07 -2.59
N VAL A 132 -25.99 41.01 -1.90
CA VAL A 132 -26.61 42.21 -1.31
C VAL A 132 -26.73 43.32 -2.35
N VAL A 133 -25.89 43.30 -3.38
CA VAL A 133 -25.85 44.28 -4.45
C VAL A 133 -25.80 43.61 -5.82
N CYS A 134 -26.32 44.24 -6.83
CA CYS A 134 -26.24 43.77 -8.20
C CYS A 134 -24.80 43.84 -8.69
N GLY A 135 -24.22 42.68 -9.11
CA GLY A 135 -22.85 42.61 -9.63
C GLY A 135 -22.61 43.36 -10.95
N CYS A 136 -23.66 43.94 -11.55
CA CYS A 136 -23.55 44.70 -12.79
C CYS A 136 -23.58 46.22 -12.55
N CYS A 137 -24.60 46.73 -11.80
CA CYS A 137 -24.83 48.17 -11.62
C CYS A 137 -24.63 48.65 -10.18
N GLY A 138 -24.28 47.74 -9.21
CA GLY A 138 -24.10 48.09 -7.81
C GLY A 138 -25.39 48.40 -7.04
N GLY A 139 -26.55 48.34 -7.69
CA GLY A 139 -27.84 48.64 -7.05
C GLY A 139 -28.25 47.60 -6.01
N ASP A 140 -28.92 48.02 -4.94
CA ASP A 140 -29.36 47.21 -3.79
C ASP A 140 -30.81 46.67 -3.91
N ARG A 141 -31.56 47.13 -4.93
CA ARG A 141 -32.95 46.72 -5.15
C ARG A 141 -33.08 45.39 -5.86
N LEU A 142 -32.60 44.33 -5.20
CA LEU A 142 -32.69 42.95 -5.70
C LEU A 142 -34.04 42.31 -5.34
N ARG A 143 -34.66 41.61 -6.31
CA ARG A 143 -35.89 40.83 -6.11
C ARG A 143 -35.59 39.34 -6.33
N LYS A 144 -36.01 38.51 -5.40
CA LYS A 144 -35.94 37.05 -5.53
C LYS A 144 -36.78 36.60 -6.72
N LEU A 145 -36.20 35.85 -7.64
CA LEU A 145 -36.82 35.29 -8.85
C LEU A 145 -37.12 33.79 -8.72
N GLY A 146 -36.32 33.10 -7.95
CA GLY A 146 -36.45 31.64 -7.76
C GLY A 146 -35.30 31.06 -6.93
N GLU A 147 -35.24 29.77 -6.85
CA GLU A 147 -34.21 29.03 -6.15
C GLU A 147 -33.69 27.88 -7.04
N ASP A 148 -32.39 27.69 -7.10
CA ASP A 148 -31.79 26.51 -7.63
C ASP A 148 -31.39 25.62 -6.45
N ILE A 149 -31.95 24.41 -6.38
CA ILE A 149 -31.68 23.44 -5.32
C ILE A 149 -30.72 22.39 -5.86
N THR A 150 -29.55 22.28 -5.24
CA THR A 150 -28.59 21.22 -5.49
C THR A 150 -28.50 20.36 -4.26
N GLU A 151 -28.74 19.05 -4.40
CA GLU A 151 -28.67 18.11 -3.30
C GLU A 151 -27.31 17.39 -3.30
N SER A 152 -26.69 17.32 -2.11
CA SER A 152 -25.49 16.54 -1.82
C SER A 152 -25.75 15.61 -0.64
N LEU A 153 -25.28 14.36 -0.75
CA LEU A 153 -25.34 13.43 0.36
C LEU A 153 -24.25 13.76 1.38
N ASP A 154 -24.62 13.86 2.65
CA ASP A 154 -23.70 14.09 3.77
C ASP A 154 -23.83 12.99 4.82
N VAL A 155 -22.83 12.87 5.71
CA VAL A 155 -22.80 11.88 6.79
C VAL A 155 -22.36 12.52 8.10
N ILE A 156 -23.17 12.31 9.14
CA ILE A 156 -22.71 12.38 10.52
C ILE A 156 -22.35 10.94 10.92
N PRO A 157 -21.37 10.69 11.78
CA PRO A 157 -20.93 9.32 12.05
C PRO A 157 -22.10 8.34 12.17
N ARG A 158 -22.21 7.42 11.21
CA ARG A 158 -23.29 6.44 11.04
C ARG A 158 -24.70 6.98 10.77
N GLN A 159 -24.84 8.23 10.32
CA GLN A 159 -26.12 8.76 9.84
C GLN A 159 -25.91 9.48 8.51
N PHE A 160 -26.64 9.05 7.49
CA PHE A 160 -26.69 9.78 6.22
C PHE A 160 -27.74 10.88 6.30
N ARG A 161 -27.37 12.07 5.80
CA ARG A 161 -28.28 13.19 5.64
C ARG A 161 -28.11 13.81 4.28
N VAL A 162 -29.14 14.44 3.76
CA VAL A 162 -29.08 15.17 2.49
C VAL A 162 -28.91 16.65 2.78
N LEU A 163 -27.85 17.25 2.24
CA LEU A 163 -27.61 18.69 2.30
C LEU A 163 -28.22 19.34 1.04
N GLN A 164 -29.20 20.21 1.21
CA GLN A 164 -29.79 21.00 0.14
C GLN A 164 -29.18 22.39 0.11
N TYR A 165 -28.32 22.65 -0.86
CA TYR A 165 -27.75 23.99 -1.07
C TYR A 165 -28.73 24.82 -1.89
N VAL A 166 -29.39 25.81 -1.24
CA VAL A 166 -30.38 26.69 -1.86
C VAL A 166 -29.69 27.99 -2.23
N ARG A 167 -29.64 28.28 -3.52
CA ARG A 167 -29.11 29.52 -4.07
C ARG A 167 -30.26 30.34 -4.68
N GLU A 168 -30.63 31.39 -4.00
CA GLU A 168 -31.69 32.28 -4.47
C GLU A 168 -31.23 33.12 -5.68
N LYS A 169 -32.14 33.32 -6.65
CA LYS A 169 -31.93 34.18 -7.81
C LYS A 169 -32.65 35.47 -7.63
N PHE A 170 -31.97 36.58 -7.84
CA PHE A 170 -32.50 37.91 -7.72
C PHE A 170 -32.43 38.63 -9.07
N SER A 171 -33.49 39.39 -9.45
CA SER A 171 -33.41 40.32 -10.55
C SER A 171 -33.23 41.75 -10.00
N CYS A 172 -32.31 42.49 -10.58
CA CYS A 172 -32.16 43.93 -10.28
C CYS A 172 -33.29 44.68 -10.94
N ARG A 173 -34.01 45.51 -10.18
CA ARG A 173 -35.09 46.34 -10.72
C ARG A 173 -34.60 47.52 -11.57
N ASP A 174 -33.32 47.88 -11.44
CA ASP A 174 -32.75 49.01 -12.17
C ASP A 174 -32.18 48.60 -13.52
N CYS A 175 -31.57 47.40 -13.65
CA CYS A 175 -30.96 46.92 -14.89
C CYS A 175 -31.46 45.56 -15.36
N GLU A 176 -32.48 44.96 -14.70
CA GLU A 176 -33.13 43.69 -15.03
C GLU A 176 -32.19 42.46 -15.05
N LYS A 177 -30.92 42.65 -14.67
CA LYS A 177 -29.94 41.59 -14.67
C LYS A 177 -30.19 40.62 -13.53
N ILE A 178 -30.09 39.31 -13.82
CA ILE A 178 -30.22 38.22 -12.82
C ILE A 178 -28.89 38.10 -12.10
N SER A 179 -28.93 38.10 -10.77
CA SER A 179 -27.80 37.86 -9.87
C SER A 179 -28.09 36.67 -8.98
N GLN A 180 -27.08 35.82 -8.81
CA GLN A 180 -27.15 34.65 -7.95
C GLN A 180 -25.79 34.47 -7.27
N ALA A 181 -25.79 33.99 -6.04
CA ALA A 181 -24.55 33.61 -5.36
C ALA A 181 -23.81 32.50 -6.13
N PRO A 182 -22.46 32.52 -6.16
CA PRO A 182 -21.69 31.42 -6.76
C PRO A 182 -21.99 30.09 -6.05
N ALA A 183 -21.89 29.00 -6.78
CA ALA A 183 -22.04 27.67 -6.18
C ALA A 183 -20.89 27.43 -5.20
N PRO A 184 -21.14 26.75 -4.06
CA PRO A 184 -20.07 26.29 -3.19
C PRO A 184 -19.08 25.41 -3.96
N PHE A 185 -17.82 25.44 -3.54
CA PHE A 185 -16.81 24.53 -4.11
C PHE A 185 -17.15 23.08 -3.77
N HIS A 186 -17.09 22.22 -4.77
CA HIS A 186 -17.23 20.78 -4.62
C HIS A 186 -16.08 20.07 -5.32
N ALA A 187 -15.49 19.11 -4.62
CA ALA A 187 -14.38 18.30 -5.15
C ALA A 187 -14.77 17.43 -6.34
N ILE A 188 -16.08 17.14 -6.47
CA ILE A 188 -16.62 16.27 -7.54
C ILE A 188 -17.67 17.01 -8.36
N PRO A 189 -17.79 16.69 -9.67
CA PRO A 189 -18.84 17.23 -10.51
C PRO A 189 -20.25 16.91 -9.98
N ARG A 190 -21.17 17.86 -10.12
CA ARG A 190 -22.58 17.73 -9.70
C ARG A 190 -22.81 17.55 -8.20
N ALA A 191 -21.78 17.71 -7.36
CA ALA A 191 -21.88 17.81 -5.90
C ALA A 191 -22.81 16.77 -5.22
N TRP A 192 -22.83 15.54 -5.73
CA TRP A 192 -23.70 14.48 -5.17
C TRP A 192 -23.28 14.00 -3.78
N ALA A 193 -22.01 14.24 -3.39
CA ALA A 193 -21.46 13.89 -2.09
C ALA A 193 -20.78 15.11 -1.46
N SER A 194 -20.98 15.29 -0.17
CA SER A 194 -20.31 16.30 0.63
C SER A 194 -18.83 15.95 0.85
N PRO A 195 -17.97 16.92 1.23
CA PRO A 195 -16.59 16.64 1.60
C PRO A 195 -16.45 15.60 2.71
N SER A 196 -17.38 15.56 3.67
CA SER A 196 -17.37 14.59 4.77
C SER A 196 -17.56 13.16 4.27
N LEU A 197 -18.53 12.94 3.36
CA LEU A 197 -18.75 11.63 2.77
C LEU A 197 -17.57 11.19 1.91
N LEU A 198 -17.00 12.11 1.13
CA LEU A 198 -15.82 11.83 0.30
C LEU A 198 -14.61 11.46 1.16
N ALA A 199 -14.37 12.20 2.25
CA ALA A 199 -13.31 11.89 3.20
C ALA A 199 -13.50 10.50 3.84
N MET A 200 -14.74 10.16 4.22
CA MET A 200 -15.07 8.84 4.76
C MET A 200 -14.76 7.73 3.76
N ILE A 201 -15.16 7.87 2.49
CA ILE A 201 -14.87 6.88 1.44
C ILE A 201 -13.36 6.69 1.26
N LEU A 202 -12.58 7.79 1.27
CA LEU A 202 -11.13 7.72 1.13
C LEU A 202 -10.46 7.07 2.34
N VAL A 203 -10.86 7.44 3.56
CA VAL A 203 -10.30 6.88 4.80
C VAL A 203 -10.63 5.39 4.92
N GLU A 204 -11.87 5.00 4.63
CA GLU A 204 -12.24 3.58 4.62
C GLU A 204 -11.45 2.79 3.57
N LYS A 205 -11.24 3.36 2.37
CA LYS A 205 -10.52 2.67 1.29
C LYS A 205 -9.01 2.57 1.56
N PHE A 206 -8.36 3.68 1.88
CA PHE A 206 -6.90 3.76 1.94
C PHE A 206 -6.34 3.67 3.36
N GLY A 207 -7.10 4.10 4.37
CA GLY A 207 -6.69 4.03 5.77
C GLY A 207 -7.13 2.75 6.47
N GLN A 208 -8.30 2.21 6.10
CA GLN A 208 -8.84 0.98 6.71
C GLN A 208 -8.80 -0.22 5.75
N HIS A 209 -8.23 -0.06 4.55
CA HIS A 209 -8.14 -1.10 3.52
C HIS A 209 -9.48 -1.76 3.15
N LYS A 210 -10.60 -1.04 3.36
CA LYS A 210 -11.94 -1.55 3.05
C LYS A 210 -12.26 -1.35 1.56
N PRO A 211 -12.45 -2.41 0.77
CA PRO A 211 -12.77 -2.29 -0.65
C PRO A 211 -14.06 -1.50 -0.89
N LEU A 212 -14.14 -0.77 -2.01
CA LEU A 212 -15.32 0.05 -2.34
C LEU A 212 -16.61 -0.77 -2.37
N ASN A 213 -16.59 -1.99 -2.90
CA ASN A 213 -17.77 -2.85 -2.92
C ASN A 213 -18.32 -3.11 -1.52
N ARG A 214 -17.47 -3.41 -0.53
CA ARG A 214 -17.89 -3.62 0.86
C ARG A 214 -18.40 -2.36 1.54
N GLN A 215 -17.80 -1.19 1.24
CA GLN A 215 -18.32 0.09 1.71
C GLN A 215 -19.74 0.31 1.19
N LEU A 216 -19.93 0.11 -0.13
CA LEU A 216 -21.21 0.34 -0.77
C LEU A 216 -22.29 -0.67 -0.37
N ASP A 217 -21.92 -1.91 -0.08
CA ASP A 217 -22.84 -2.90 0.50
C ASP A 217 -23.32 -2.46 1.89
N GLN A 218 -22.41 -1.92 2.71
CA GLN A 218 -22.80 -1.34 4.00
C GLN A 218 -23.72 -0.14 3.81
N TYR A 219 -23.41 0.80 2.91
CA TYR A 219 -24.27 1.97 2.65
C TYR A 219 -25.66 1.56 2.14
N ARG A 220 -25.72 0.52 1.31
CA ARG A 220 -27.00 -0.04 0.84
C ARG A 220 -27.82 -0.60 2.00
N ASN A 221 -27.21 -1.28 2.97
CA ASN A 221 -27.88 -1.76 4.17
C ASN A 221 -28.38 -0.60 5.07
N GLU A 222 -27.73 0.56 4.98
CA GLU A 222 -28.12 1.81 5.64
C GLU A 222 -29.10 2.65 4.80
N GLY A 223 -29.58 2.12 3.66
CA GLY A 223 -30.59 2.74 2.80
C GLY A 223 -30.03 3.67 1.72
N VAL A 224 -28.71 3.67 1.48
CA VAL A 224 -28.06 4.54 0.48
C VAL A 224 -27.45 3.68 -0.62
N ASP A 225 -28.03 3.71 -1.83
CA ASP A 225 -27.55 2.95 -2.98
C ASP A 225 -26.66 3.84 -3.88
N ILE A 226 -25.35 3.56 -3.88
CA ILE A 226 -24.36 4.21 -4.72
C ILE A 226 -23.71 3.15 -5.60
N SER A 227 -23.58 3.42 -6.91
CA SER A 227 -22.91 2.47 -7.79
C SER A 227 -21.38 2.48 -7.56
N ILE A 228 -20.75 1.33 -7.76
CA ILE A 228 -19.29 1.19 -7.61
C ILE A 228 -18.52 2.13 -8.56
N SER A 229 -19.05 2.33 -9.78
CA SER A 229 -18.46 3.27 -10.74
C SER A 229 -18.52 4.72 -10.23
N THR A 230 -19.67 5.12 -9.64
CA THR A 230 -19.83 6.47 -9.06
C THR A 230 -18.84 6.70 -7.91
N ALA A 231 -18.67 5.71 -7.04
CA ALA A 231 -17.71 5.81 -5.94
C ALA A 231 -16.25 5.83 -6.44
N ALA A 232 -15.92 5.03 -7.46
CA ALA A 232 -14.59 5.03 -8.06
C ALA A 232 -14.27 6.38 -8.76
N ASP A 233 -15.23 6.95 -9.48
CA ASP A 233 -15.09 8.26 -10.10
C ASP A 233 -14.90 9.37 -9.05
N ALA A 234 -15.61 9.27 -7.92
CA ALA A 234 -15.44 10.20 -6.80
C ALA A 234 -14.04 10.11 -6.18
N VAL A 235 -13.51 8.91 -5.99
CA VAL A 235 -12.12 8.69 -5.52
C VAL A 235 -11.13 9.36 -6.48
N GLY A 236 -11.29 9.17 -7.79
CA GLY A 236 -10.45 9.80 -8.81
C GLY A 236 -10.50 11.34 -8.75
N ALA A 237 -11.69 11.91 -8.63
CA ALA A 237 -11.87 13.36 -8.50
C ALA A 237 -11.27 13.92 -7.20
N CYS A 238 -11.38 13.19 -6.09
CA CYS A 238 -10.70 13.56 -4.84
C CYS A 238 -9.18 13.55 -4.98
N CYS A 239 -8.61 12.56 -5.66
CA CYS A 239 -7.17 12.53 -5.95
C CYS A 239 -6.73 13.76 -6.74
N ALA A 240 -7.52 14.19 -7.75
CA ALA A 240 -7.25 15.41 -8.50
C ALA A 240 -7.33 16.67 -7.61
N THR A 241 -8.32 16.75 -6.72
CA THR A 241 -8.49 17.87 -5.78
C THR A 241 -7.34 17.93 -4.76
N LEU A 242 -6.80 16.78 -4.32
CA LEU A 242 -5.68 16.70 -3.38
C LEU A 242 -4.30 16.94 -4.03
N LYS A 243 -4.24 17.08 -5.36
CA LYS A 243 -2.98 17.28 -6.09
C LYS A 243 -2.08 18.40 -5.52
N PRO A 244 -2.58 19.56 -5.05
CA PRO A 244 -1.72 20.58 -4.43
C PRO A 244 -0.99 20.08 -3.17
N LEU A 245 -1.63 19.22 -2.35
CA LEU A 245 -0.99 18.61 -1.18
C LEU A 245 0.08 17.59 -1.61
N ILE A 246 -0.22 16.77 -2.63
CA ILE A 246 0.74 15.83 -3.20
C ILE A 246 1.96 16.59 -3.74
N SER A 247 1.76 17.70 -4.45
CA SER A 247 2.87 18.54 -4.93
C SER A 247 3.67 19.19 -3.80
N ALA A 248 3.03 19.50 -2.67
CA ALA A 248 3.74 20.00 -1.48
C ALA A 248 4.59 18.90 -0.84
N LEU A 249 4.03 17.68 -0.74
CA LEU A 249 4.72 16.50 -0.25
C LEU A 249 5.91 16.12 -1.15
N GLU A 250 5.71 16.14 -2.46
CA GLU A 250 6.76 15.92 -3.46
C GLU A 250 7.92 16.89 -3.27
N ARG A 251 7.64 18.20 -3.17
CA ARG A 251 8.68 19.20 -2.88
C ARG A 251 9.41 18.93 -1.57
N HIS A 252 8.68 18.50 -0.53
CA HIS A 252 9.29 18.18 0.76
C HIS A 252 10.22 16.96 0.65
N VAL A 253 9.79 15.89 -0.01
CA VAL A 253 10.59 14.67 -0.19
C VAL A 253 11.83 14.98 -1.02
N PHE A 254 11.68 15.65 -2.16
CA PHE A 254 12.80 15.96 -3.06
C PHE A 254 13.65 17.16 -2.62
N ALA A 255 13.35 17.81 -1.51
CA ALA A 255 14.25 18.76 -0.86
C ALA A 255 15.33 18.07 0.00
N ALA A 256 15.26 16.75 0.16
CA ALA A 256 16.23 15.99 0.93
C ALA A 256 17.57 15.86 0.19
N GLU A 257 18.68 15.89 0.92
CA GLU A 257 20.01 15.56 0.39
C GLU A 257 20.20 14.05 0.19
N ARG A 258 19.36 13.24 0.82
CA ARG A 258 19.37 11.78 0.76
C ARG A 258 17.97 11.25 0.55
N LEU A 259 17.82 10.32 -0.39
CA LEU A 259 16.59 9.59 -0.64
C LEU A 259 16.83 8.08 -0.58
N HIS A 260 15.85 7.37 -0.06
CA HIS A 260 15.76 5.93 -0.18
C HIS A 260 14.76 5.61 -1.28
N GLY A 261 15.14 4.79 -2.24
CA GLY A 261 14.29 4.40 -3.36
C GLY A 261 14.12 2.89 -3.42
N ASP A 262 12.91 2.47 -3.74
CA ASP A 262 12.59 1.07 -4.00
C ASP A 262 11.38 0.99 -4.94
N ASP A 263 11.18 -0.15 -5.59
CA ASP A 263 10.00 -0.39 -6.41
C ASP A 263 9.35 -1.74 -6.05
N THR A 264 8.04 -1.77 -6.12
CA THR A 264 7.26 -2.98 -5.86
C THR A 264 6.23 -3.21 -6.97
N THR A 265 5.87 -4.46 -7.18
CA THR A 265 4.81 -4.83 -8.12
C THR A 265 3.44 -4.51 -7.55
N ILE A 266 2.51 -4.14 -8.42
CA ILE A 266 1.11 -3.96 -8.07
C ILE A 266 0.21 -4.57 -9.13
N PRO A 267 -0.77 -5.43 -8.76
CA PRO A 267 -1.76 -5.92 -9.70
C PRO A 267 -2.74 -4.81 -10.07
N VAL A 268 -2.89 -4.55 -11.36
CA VAL A 268 -3.78 -3.52 -11.91
C VAL A 268 -4.83 -4.18 -12.77
N GLN A 269 -6.10 -3.92 -12.45
CA GLN A 269 -7.21 -4.44 -13.24
C GLN A 269 -7.25 -3.79 -14.62
N ALA A 270 -7.17 -4.59 -15.67
CA ALA A 270 -7.34 -4.20 -17.06
C ALA A 270 -8.62 -4.84 -17.63
N ARG A 271 -8.96 -4.50 -18.88
CA ARG A 271 -10.15 -5.06 -19.53
C ARG A 271 -9.97 -6.57 -19.75
N GLY A 272 -10.70 -7.38 -18.99
CA GLY A 272 -10.71 -8.83 -19.11
C GLY A 272 -9.55 -9.58 -18.46
N HIS A 273 -8.56 -8.88 -17.90
CA HIS A 273 -7.42 -9.50 -17.22
C HIS A 273 -6.78 -8.56 -16.18
N THR A 274 -5.85 -9.05 -15.41
CA THR A 274 -5.02 -8.26 -14.54
C THR A 274 -3.62 -8.10 -15.15
N ILE A 275 -3.07 -6.89 -15.13
CA ILE A 275 -1.70 -6.60 -15.53
C ILE A 275 -0.87 -6.27 -14.30
N THR A 276 0.41 -6.56 -14.35
CA THR A 276 1.36 -6.17 -13.31
C THR A 276 1.90 -4.79 -13.63
N GLY A 277 1.62 -3.82 -12.77
CA GLY A 277 2.26 -2.51 -12.77
C GLY A 277 3.34 -2.42 -11.71
N ARG A 278 3.93 -1.23 -11.58
CA ARG A 278 4.96 -0.92 -10.58
C ARG A 278 4.59 0.33 -9.79
N ILE A 279 4.94 0.32 -8.51
CA ILE A 279 4.94 1.49 -7.64
C ILE A 279 6.39 1.78 -7.27
N TRP A 280 6.85 2.99 -7.59
CA TRP A 280 8.15 3.51 -7.22
C TRP A 280 7.99 4.35 -5.96
N GLY A 281 8.69 3.99 -4.90
CA GLY A 281 8.68 4.72 -3.63
C GLY A 281 9.98 5.52 -3.47
N TYR A 282 9.85 6.79 -3.08
CA TYR A 282 10.98 7.64 -2.69
C TYR A 282 10.73 8.15 -1.28
N VAL A 283 11.64 7.83 -0.38
CA VAL A 283 11.48 8.12 1.05
C VAL A 283 12.56 9.08 1.51
N ARG A 284 12.12 10.16 2.15
CA ARG A 284 12.97 11.02 2.97
C ARG A 284 12.88 10.56 4.42
N ASP A 285 13.99 10.18 5.02
CA ASP A 285 14.12 9.97 6.46
C ASP A 285 15.48 10.50 6.91
N ASP A 286 15.49 11.72 7.43
CA ASP A 286 16.69 12.38 7.89
C ASP A 286 17.00 12.08 9.38
N LYS A 287 16.05 11.51 10.13
CA LYS A 287 16.20 11.27 11.59
C LYS A 287 17.38 10.38 11.96
N PRO A 288 17.63 9.24 11.28
CA PRO A 288 18.78 8.39 11.59
C PRO A 288 20.13 9.09 11.40
N PHE A 289 20.13 10.22 10.67
CA PHE A 289 21.34 10.99 10.36
C PHE A 289 21.39 12.35 11.09
N GLY A 290 20.59 12.51 12.15
CA GLY A 290 20.54 13.72 12.97
C GLY A 290 19.74 14.87 12.37
N GLY A 291 19.00 14.66 11.30
CA GLY A 291 18.12 15.67 10.70
C GLY A 291 16.83 15.85 11.48
N THR A 292 16.26 17.05 11.41
CA THR A 292 15.03 17.44 12.13
C THR A 292 13.78 17.39 11.25
N SER A 293 13.93 17.28 9.91
CA SER A 293 12.80 17.24 8.99
C SER A 293 11.95 15.99 9.20
N PRO A 294 10.61 16.10 9.17
CA PRO A 294 9.74 14.96 9.32
C PRO A 294 9.93 13.96 8.17
N PRO A 295 9.91 12.66 8.44
CA PRO A 295 9.98 11.65 7.39
C PRO A 295 8.73 11.70 6.52
N ALA A 296 8.91 11.44 5.22
CA ALA A 296 7.83 11.42 4.25
C ALA A 296 8.18 10.52 3.06
N ALA A 297 7.16 10.02 2.39
CA ALA A 297 7.32 9.19 1.20
C ALA A 297 6.48 9.73 0.04
N MET A 298 7.01 9.59 -1.17
CA MET A 298 6.33 9.89 -2.43
C MET A 298 6.28 8.63 -3.29
N PHE A 299 5.12 8.39 -3.92
CA PHE A 299 4.90 7.19 -4.73
C PHE A 299 4.48 7.56 -6.15
N TYR A 300 5.04 6.84 -7.13
CA TYR A 300 4.68 6.97 -8.53
C TYR A 300 4.33 5.60 -9.10
N TYR A 301 3.30 5.58 -9.92
CA TYR A 301 2.86 4.38 -10.63
C TYR A 301 3.45 4.35 -12.03
N SER A 302 3.87 3.16 -12.50
CA SER A 302 4.19 2.89 -13.89
C SER A 302 3.61 1.55 -14.35
N ARG A 303 3.52 1.36 -15.67
CA ARG A 303 3.05 0.09 -16.25
C ARG A 303 4.11 -1.00 -16.28
N ASP A 304 5.38 -0.61 -16.23
CA ASP A 304 6.52 -1.48 -16.38
C ASP A 304 7.68 -1.00 -15.49
N ARG A 305 8.78 -1.75 -15.49
CA ARG A 305 10.02 -1.46 -14.75
C ARG A 305 11.12 -0.91 -15.67
N THR A 306 10.79 0.03 -16.57
CA THR A 306 11.82 0.63 -17.41
C THR A 306 12.58 1.76 -16.72
N GLU A 307 13.81 1.98 -17.12
CA GLU A 307 14.70 3.04 -16.59
C GLU A 307 14.13 4.46 -16.79
N GLU A 308 13.23 4.65 -17.75
CA GLU A 308 12.63 5.95 -18.06
C GLU A 308 11.88 6.55 -16.87
N HIS A 309 11.23 5.68 -16.06
CA HIS A 309 10.45 6.12 -14.91
C HIS A 309 11.30 6.77 -13.83
N PRO A 310 12.32 6.12 -13.25
CA PRO A 310 13.16 6.76 -12.24
C PRO A 310 13.97 7.93 -12.81
N LEU A 311 14.37 7.91 -14.09
CA LEU A 311 15.01 9.06 -14.75
C LEU A 311 14.07 10.27 -14.81
N LEU A 312 12.79 10.07 -15.07
CA LEU A 312 11.77 11.13 -15.06
C LEU A 312 11.51 11.65 -13.64
N HIS A 313 11.30 10.74 -12.68
CA HIS A 313 10.97 11.09 -11.29
C HIS A 313 12.09 11.90 -10.64
N LEU A 314 13.34 11.51 -10.85
CA LEU A 314 14.53 12.12 -10.25
C LEU A 314 15.19 13.16 -11.17
N LYS A 315 14.55 13.57 -12.25
CA LYS A 315 15.10 14.44 -13.30
C LYS A 315 15.80 15.69 -12.74
N THR A 316 15.19 16.35 -11.77
CA THR A 316 15.68 17.62 -11.19
C THR A 316 16.37 17.46 -9.84
N TRP A 317 16.37 16.26 -9.29
CA TRP A 317 16.93 15.98 -7.98
C TRP A 317 18.41 15.63 -8.06
N THR A 318 19.19 16.03 -7.04
CA THR A 318 20.60 15.69 -6.83
C THR A 318 20.80 15.29 -5.37
N GLY A 319 21.74 14.43 -5.10
CA GLY A 319 22.05 13.99 -3.74
C GLY A 319 22.49 12.54 -3.66
N LEU A 320 22.37 11.95 -2.48
CA LEU A 320 22.70 10.55 -2.21
C LEU A 320 21.44 9.69 -2.36
N PHE A 321 21.46 8.74 -3.28
CA PHE A 321 20.35 7.83 -3.54
C PHE A 321 20.67 6.42 -3.07
N GLN A 322 19.96 5.96 -2.04
CA GLN A 322 20.07 4.59 -1.55
C GLN A 322 18.96 3.74 -2.14
N ALA A 323 19.34 2.77 -2.99
CA ALA A 323 18.43 1.86 -3.65
C ALA A 323 19.04 0.45 -3.78
N ASP A 324 18.28 -0.48 -4.34
CA ASP A 324 18.80 -1.75 -4.82
C ASP A 324 19.74 -1.53 -6.02
N ALA A 325 20.44 -2.58 -6.44
CA ALA A 325 21.35 -2.52 -7.58
C ALA A 325 20.61 -2.66 -8.93
N TYR A 326 19.39 -2.17 -9.05
CA TYR A 326 18.65 -2.23 -10.29
C TYR A 326 19.33 -1.42 -11.41
N ALA A 327 19.61 -2.09 -12.54
CA ALA A 327 20.35 -1.49 -13.66
C ALA A 327 19.67 -0.24 -14.26
N GLY A 328 18.35 -0.10 -14.11
CA GLY A 328 17.60 1.09 -14.53
C GLY A 328 17.99 2.38 -13.82
N TYR A 329 18.71 2.31 -12.69
CA TYR A 329 19.24 3.48 -12.00
C TYR A 329 20.61 3.93 -12.54
N ASN A 330 21.33 3.10 -13.31
CA ASN A 330 22.72 3.38 -13.72
C ASN A 330 22.90 4.73 -14.42
N LYS A 331 21.94 5.16 -15.23
CA LYS A 331 21.99 6.47 -15.91
C LYS A 331 21.88 7.66 -14.96
N LEU A 332 21.28 7.47 -13.77
CA LEU A 332 21.21 8.51 -12.74
C LEU A 332 22.57 8.86 -12.15
N TYR A 333 23.48 7.90 -12.13
CA TYR A 333 24.82 8.02 -11.52
C TYR A 333 25.90 8.55 -12.47
N LEU A 334 25.55 8.85 -13.73
CA LEU A 334 26.52 9.35 -14.70
C LEU A 334 27.07 10.71 -14.28
N PRO A 335 28.42 10.91 -14.33
CA PRO A 335 29.05 12.18 -13.89
C PRO A 335 28.61 13.40 -14.70
N ALA A 336 28.24 13.22 -15.96
CA ALA A 336 27.76 14.30 -16.84
C ALA A 336 26.30 14.63 -16.69
N ARG A 337 25.58 14.01 -15.75
CA ARG A 337 24.15 14.24 -15.52
C ARG A 337 23.88 15.70 -15.11
N GLN A 338 22.81 16.27 -15.67
CA GLN A 338 22.30 17.59 -15.25
C GLN A 338 20.99 17.39 -14.46
N PRO A 339 20.74 18.19 -13.40
CA PRO A 339 21.40 19.42 -12.94
C PRO A 339 22.63 19.18 -12.06
N GLY A 340 22.99 17.95 -11.75
CA GLY A 340 24.13 17.58 -10.92
C GLY A 340 24.18 16.08 -10.64
N PRO A 341 25.21 15.61 -9.96
CA PRO A 341 25.39 14.18 -9.71
C PRO A 341 24.34 13.64 -8.73
N ILE A 342 23.96 12.38 -8.95
CA ILE A 342 23.36 11.52 -7.93
C ILE A 342 24.43 10.52 -7.52
N TYR A 343 24.70 10.42 -6.22
CA TYR A 343 25.67 9.48 -5.67
C TYR A 343 24.95 8.21 -5.27
N GLU A 344 25.44 7.07 -5.78
CA GLU A 344 24.90 5.77 -5.46
C GLU A 344 25.24 5.36 -4.03
N ALA A 345 24.24 4.86 -3.29
CA ALA A 345 24.44 4.12 -2.06
C ALA A 345 23.66 2.80 -2.15
N ALA A 346 24.37 1.69 -2.19
CA ALA A 346 23.74 0.38 -2.27
C ALA A 346 23.00 0.04 -0.97
N CYS A 347 21.84 -0.58 -1.11
CA CYS A 347 21.03 -1.02 0.02
C CYS A 347 21.62 -2.30 0.66
N TRP A 348 22.04 -2.22 1.92
CA TRP A 348 22.57 -3.38 2.67
C TRP A 348 21.58 -4.54 2.80
N VAL A 349 20.27 -4.25 2.87
CA VAL A 349 19.24 -5.29 2.93
C VAL A 349 19.26 -6.13 1.67
N HIS A 350 19.34 -5.49 0.49
CA HIS A 350 19.45 -6.18 -0.79
C HIS A 350 20.81 -6.88 -0.95
N ALA A 351 21.90 -6.22 -0.58
CA ALA A 351 23.23 -6.80 -0.63
C ALA A 351 23.39 -8.06 0.25
N ARG A 352 22.68 -8.13 1.38
CA ARG A 352 22.71 -9.29 2.27
C ARG A 352 22.03 -10.54 1.68
N ARG A 353 21.02 -10.36 0.81
CA ARG A 353 20.24 -11.49 0.28
C ARG A 353 21.09 -12.57 -0.42
N PRO A 354 22.01 -12.25 -1.34
CA PRO A 354 22.89 -13.24 -1.96
C PRO A 354 23.78 -13.98 -0.95
N PHE A 355 24.29 -13.27 0.06
CA PHE A 355 25.11 -13.89 1.11
C PHE A 355 24.29 -14.86 1.96
N PHE A 356 23.05 -14.50 2.28
CA PHE A 356 22.13 -15.39 3.01
C PHE A 356 21.82 -16.65 2.19
N ALA A 357 21.57 -16.51 0.89
CA ALA A 357 21.33 -17.64 -0.01
C ALA A 357 22.55 -18.59 -0.10
N VAL A 358 23.77 -18.05 -0.03
CA VAL A 358 25.01 -18.85 -0.01
C VAL A 358 25.23 -19.49 1.36
N ALA A 359 24.95 -18.78 2.46
CA ALA A 359 25.06 -19.31 3.83
C ALA A 359 24.07 -20.44 4.09
N ASP A 360 22.91 -20.44 3.44
CA ASP A 360 21.90 -21.49 3.51
C ASP A 360 22.06 -22.53 2.38
N TYR A 361 23.33 -22.95 2.16
CA TYR A 361 23.68 -23.93 1.11
C TYR A 361 23.01 -25.29 1.32
N GLU A 362 22.65 -25.66 2.54
CA GLU A 362 21.96 -26.90 2.84
C GLU A 362 20.51 -26.89 2.35
N ALA A 363 19.80 -25.76 2.45
CA ALA A 363 18.48 -25.60 1.86
C ALA A 363 18.54 -25.68 0.32
N ALA A 364 19.55 -25.05 -0.29
CA ALA A 364 19.79 -25.13 -1.74
C ALA A 364 20.14 -26.59 -2.18
N ALA A 365 20.94 -27.30 -1.40
CA ALA A 365 21.27 -28.70 -1.68
C ALA A 365 20.05 -29.62 -1.55
N ARG A 366 19.16 -29.38 -0.57
CA ARG A 366 17.89 -30.11 -0.40
C ARG A 366 16.94 -29.88 -1.57
N ARG A 367 16.71 -28.65 -1.99
CA ARG A 367 15.88 -28.31 -3.17
C ARG A 367 16.39 -29.00 -4.43
N LYS A 368 17.71 -29.04 -4.64
CA LYS A 368 18.33 -29.72 -5.75
C LYS A 368 18.18 -31.26 -5.67
N ALA A 369 18.21 -31.84 -4.47
CA ALA A 369 17.96 -33.26 -4.25
C ALA A 369 16.49 -33.64 -4.43
N GLU A 370 15.56 -32.74 -4.14
CA GLU A 370 14.11 -32.89 -4.34
C GLU A 370 13.67 -32.66 -5.77
N GLY A 371 14.56 -32.26 -6.67
CA GLY A 371 14.24 -32.03 -8.09
C GLY A 371 13.40 -30.77 -8.35
N LYS A 372 13.46 -29.82 -7.43
CA LYS A 372 12.80 -28.51 -7.55
C LYS A 372 13.79 -27.41 -7.85
#